data_b81fa2bced4b8e68ffb06a39f57dce5e
#
_entry.id   b81fa2bced4b8e68ffb06a39f57dce5e
#
_cell.length_a   1.000
_cell.length_b   1.000
_cell.length_c   1.000
_cell.angle_alpha   90.00
_cell.angle_beta   90.00
_cell.angle_gamma   90.00
#
_symmetry.space_group_name_H-M   'P 1'
#
loop_
_entity.id
_entity.type
_entity.pdbx_description
1 polymer ?
#
loop_
_entity_poly.entity_id
_entity_poly.type
_entity_poly.pdbx_seq_one_letter_code
_entity_poly.pdbx_strand_id
1 'polypeptide(L)'
;IYSRGFNTLFEEWRSTEQAKTETQSWTNSASVPFPKVPVYVEITARDKADMQFHPLLKQEVDPKSIFIDRGKLKANKVHQIQKNGDSTEKVDLVFIAEGYTADEQEKFVADAKRFTEALFATPPFTTRRNDFNVWAVCLVSEESGTDVSGKGIFKNTALNSGYYTFGVDRYLTTPDMKSIRDAVWNVPCDAIFLLINTDMYGGGGMYNFYACGTADNPRTPVVFTHEFGHSFAGLADEYFSSEVAYQDFYNLKYEPWEPNITTLVDFGSKWKDLLPADTPIPTPLDAGHKDKAGVFEGGGYLSKGIYRPMDHCMMRDYAPFCPACSRAILQMVDFLTDK
;
A
#
# COMPACT_ATOMS: atom_id res chain seq x y z
N ILE A 1 -0.64 24.12 -5.92
CA ILE A 1 -0.48 23.43 -4.62
C ILE A 1 -0.56 21.93 -4.91
N TYR A 2 0.39 21.18 -4.40
CA TYR A 2 0.37 19.72 -4.41
C TYR A 2 0.20 19.22 -2.97
N SER A 3 -0.69 18.28 -2.73
CA SER A 3 -0.90 17.67 -1.43
C SER A 3 -1.22 16.19 -1.62
N ARG A 4 -0.58 15.32 -0.89
CA ARG A 4 -0.83 13.88 -0.90
C ARG A 4 -0.55 13.26 0.46
N GLY A 5 -1.47 12.45 0.95
CA GLY A 5 -1.26 11.66 2.15
C GLY A 5 -0.42 10.40 1.86
N PHE A 6 0.22 9.87 2.89
CA PHE A 6 0.91 8.59 2.87
C PHE A 6 0.96 8.01 4.29
N ASN A 7 1.06 6.71 4.38
CA ASN A 7 1.28 6.01 5.64
C ASN A 7 2.73 5.53 5.73
N THR A 8 3.14 5.20 6.95
CA THR A 8 4.46 4.65 7.26
C THR A 8 4.33 3.52 8.27
N LEU A 9 5.37 2.71 8.41
CA LEU A 9 5.43 1.67 9.43
C LEU A 9 5.32 2.21 10.87
N PHE A 10 5.57 3.51 11.09
CA PHE A 10 5.45 4.12 12.39
C PHE A 10 4.03 4.03 12.98
N GLU A 11 3.00 4.14 12.16
CA GLU A 11 1.60 4.07 12.62
C GLU A 11 1.25 2.70 13.24
N GLU A 12 1.82 1.65 12.67
CA GLU A 12 1.65 0.29 13.19
C GLU A 12 2.55 0.04 14.39
N TRP A 13 3.83 0.42 14.28
CA TRP A 13 4.79 0.26 15.37
C TRP A 13 4.32 0.92 16.66
N ARG A 14 3.78 2.14 16.62
CA ARG A 14 3.32 2.86 17.82
C ARG A 14 2.15 2.19 18.54
N SER A 15 1.49 1.20 17.92
CA SER A 15 0.44 0.38 18.55
C SER A 15 0.98 -0.88 19.22
N THR A 16 2.28 -1.17 19.12
CA THR A 16 2.92 -2.34 19.72
C THR A 16 3.23 -2.13 21.22
N GLU A 17 3.39 -3.22 21.97
CA GLU A 17 3.85 -3.14 23.36
C GLU A 17 5.25 -2.51 23.48
N GLN A 18 6.12 -2.76 22.50
CA GLN A 18 7.47 -2.18 22.44
C GLN A 18 7.43 -0.64 22.44
N ALA A 19 6.51 -0.04 21.72
CA ALA A 19 6.39 1.41 21.64
C ALA A 19 6.01 2.09 22.96
N LYS A 20 5.54 1.33 23.95
CA LYS A 20 5.24 1.86 25.30
C LYS A 20 6.50 2.16 26.11
N THR A 21 7.61 1.51 25.79
CA THR A 21 8.86 1.59 26.56
C THR A 21 10.05 2.05 25.75
N GLU A 22 9.97 2.01 24.43
CA GLU A 22 11.06 2.35 23.51
C GLU A 22 10.70 3.51 22.60
N THR A 23 11.72 4.24 22.16
CA THR A 23 11.61 5.29 21.14
C THR A 23 12.36 4.84 19.89
N GLN A 24 11.73 4.88 18.74
CA GLN A 24 12.32 4.48 17.47
C GLN A 24 12.20 5.61 16.43
N SER A 25 13.26 5.79 15.64
CA SER A 25 13.28 6.70 14.50
C SER A 25 12.97 5.96 13.21
N TRP A 26 12.19 6.59 12.35
CA TRP A 26 11.80 6.06 11.06
C TRP A 26 12.24 7.00 9.94
N THR A 27 13.05 6.47 9.02
CA THR A 27 13.42 7.22 7.81
C THR A 27 12.27 7.16 6.82
N ASN A 28 11.80 8.34 6.39
CA ASN A 28 10.76 8.45 5.40
C ASN A 28 11.23 9.28 4.22
N SER A 29 10.63 9.04 3.07
CA SER A 29 10.82 9.84 1.86
C SER A 29 9.50 10.01 1.12
N ALA A 30 9.29 11.17 0.55
CA ALA A 30 8.14 11.46 -0.28
C ALA A 30 8.59 12.04 -1.62
N SER A 31 7.94 11.63 -2.69
CA SER A 31 8.15 12.23 -4.02
C SER A 31 7.14 13.36 -4.21
N VAL A 32 7.64 14.49 -4.69
CA VAL A 32 6.81 15.65 -5.04
C VAL A 32 7.19 16.14 -6.42
N PRO A 33 6.30 16.82 -7.16
CA PRO A 33 6.66 17.48 -8.41
C PRO A 33 7.80 18.46 -8.21
N PHE A 34 8.80 18.44 -9.08
CA PHE A 34 9.96 19.32 -8.93
C PHE A 34 9.55 20.80 -9.11
N PRO A 35 9.76 21.68 -8.11
CA PRO A 35 9.31 23.06 -8.17
C PRO A 35 10.13 23.89 -9.16
N LYS A 36 9.49 24.83 -9.85
CA LYS A 36 10.14 25.78 -10.77
C LYS A 36 10.55 27.08 -10.06
N VAL A 37 9.98 27.37 -8.92
CA VAL A 37 10.22 28.54 -8.06
C VAL A 37 10.33 28.09 -6.61
N PRO A 38 10.87 28.91 -5.70
CA PRO A 38 10.88 28.59 -4.28
C PRO A 38 9.48 28.25 -3.77
N VAL A 39 9.38 27.18 -2.97
CA VAL A 39 8.14 26.66 -2.39
C VAL A 39 8.34 26.34 -0.92
N TYR A 40 7.25 26.26 -0.17
CA TYR A 40 7.26 25.67 1.16
C TYR A 40 6.82 24.20 1.07
N VAL A 41 7.63 23.33 1.65
CA VAL A 41 7.24 21.92 1.93
C VAL A 41 6.77 21.88 3.36
N GLU A 42 5.54 21.44 3.56
CA GLU A 42 4.94 21.28 4.88
C GLU A 42 4.56 19.81 5.07
N ILE A 43 5.02 19.23 6.18
CA ILE A 43 4.67 17.86 6.61
C ILE A 43 3.78 17.99 7.83
N THR A 44 2.62 17.37 7.76
CA THR A 44 1.68 17.29 8.87
C THR A 44 1.44 15.83 9.24
N ALA A 45 1.21 15.54 10.51
CA ALA A 45 0.81 14.23 10.97
C ALA A 45 -0.56 14.30 11.65
N ARG A 46 -1.35 13.24 11.46
CA ARG A 46 -2.65 13.11 12.13
C ARG A 46 -2.44 12.62 13.56
N ASP A 47 -2.93 13.39 14.53
CA ASP A 47 -2.95 12.96 15.93
C ASP A 47 -4.15 12.02 16.18
N LYS A 48 -3.91 10.88 16.84
CA LYS A 48 -4.97 9.93 17.21
C LYS A 48 -5.93 10.46 18.27
N ALA A 49 -5.53 11.45 19.06
CA ALA A 49 -6.37 11.99 20.13
C ALA A 49 -7.54 12.84 19.58
N ASP A 50 -7.26 13.64 18.54
CA ASP A 50 -8.24 14.56 17.96
C ASP A 50 -8.50 14.31 16.46
N MET A 51 -7.74 13.39 15.85
CA MET A 51 -7.76 13.05 14.42
C MET A 51 -7.53 14.25 13.50
N GLN A 52 -6.91 15.32 14.02
CA GLN A 52 -6.54 16.50 13.25
C GLN A 52 -5.09 16.40 12.74
N PHE A 53 -4.80 17.10 11.66
CA PHE A 53 -3.45 17.21 11.15
C PHE A 53 -2.69 18.33 11.85
N HIS A 54 -1.61 17.99 12.52
CA HIS A 54 -0.70 18.93 13.18
C HIS A 54 0.61 19.07 12.39
N PRO A 55 1.14 20.30 12.23
CA PRO A 55 2.36 20.53 11.50
C PRO A 55 3.56 19.93 12.26
N LEU A 56 4.37 19.13 11.55
CA LEU A 56 5.64 18.58 12.04
C LEU A 56 6.84 19.36 11.51
N LEU A 57 6.78 19.79 10.26
CA LEU A 57 7.86 20.46 9.57
C LEU A 57 7.29 21.45 8.56
N LYS A 58 7.91 22.63 8.48
CA LYS A 58 7.73 23.57 7.39
C LYS A 58 9.09 24.07 6.94
N GLN A 59 9.47 23.77 5.71
CA GLN A 59 10.76 24.08 5.16
C GLN A 59 10.62 24.78 3.81
N GLU A 60 11.32 25.91 3.67
CA GLU A 60 11.48 26.54 2.35
C GLU A 60 12.47 25.75 1.51
N VAL A 61 12.11 25.48 0.26
CA VAL A 61 12.94 24.80 -0.72
C VAL A 61 13.09 25.70 -1.95
N ASP A 62 14.28 26.26 -2.13
CA ASP A 62 14.66 26.93 -3.37
C ASP A 62 15.19 25.88 -4.36
N PRO A 63 14.55 25.69 -5.54
CA PRO A 63 15.02 24.72 -6.53
C PRO A 63 16.41 25.04 -7.08
N LYS A 64 16.95 26.24 -6.84
CA LYS A 64 18.33 26.64 -7.23
C LYS A 64 19.35 26.43 -6.11
N SER A 65 18.91 25.99 -4.93
CA SER A 65 19.80 25.78 -3.78
C SER A 65 20.95 24.82 -4.11
N ILE A 66 22.12 25.13 -3.60
CA ILE A 66 23.32 24.28 -3.69
C ILE A 66 23.24 23.06 -2.80
N PHE A 67 22.32 23.03 -1.82
CA PHE A 67 22.06 21.89 -0.94
C PHE A 67 21.18 20.81 -1.56
N ILE A 68 20.61 21.06 -2.75
CA ILE A 68 19.88 20.03 -3.49
C ILE A 68 20.90 19.17 -4.23
N ASP A 69 20.98 17.91 -3.86
CA ASP A 69 21.75 16.93 -4.62
C ASP A 69 21.11 16.73 -6.00
N ARG A 70 21.90 16.99 -7.04
CA ARG A 70 21.50 16.80 -8.44
C ARG A 70 22.30 15.70 -9.10
N GLY A 71 23.04 14.95 -8.30
CA GLY A 71 23.80 13.79 -8.75
C GLY A 71 22.85 12.77 -9.39
N LYS A 72 23.34 12.12 -10.44
CA LYS A 72 22.64 10.98 -11.04
C LYS A 72 23.15 9.74 -10.36
N LEU A 73 22.23 8.99 -9.76
CA LEU A 73 22.52 7.64 -9.29
C LEU A 73 22.86 6.74 -10.49
N LYS A 74 23.51 5.62 -10.23
CA LYS A 74 23.70 4.59 -11.25
C LYS A 74 22.30 4.10 -11.69
N ALA A 75 22.02 4.18 -12.98
CA ALA A 75 20.75 3.75 -13.51
C ALA A 75 20.61 2.22 -13.38
N ASN A 76 19.50 1.78 -12.85
CA ASN A 76 19.12 0.38 -12.85
C ASN A 76 18.62 -0.05 -14.24
N LYS A 77 18.78 -1.31 -14.57
CA LYS A 77 18.14 -1.88 -15.75
C LYS A 77 16.63 -1.92 -15.51
N VAL A 78 15.88 -1.34 -16.45
CA VAL A 78 14.41 -1.27 -16.40
C VAL A 78 13.84 -2.01 -17.58
N HIS A 79 12.89 -2.90 -17.34
CA HIS A 79 12.09 -3.55 -18.37
C HIS A 79 10.71 -2.89 -18.42
N GLN A 80 10.29 -2.49 -19.60
CA GLN A 80 8.93 -2.04 -19.87
C GLN A 80 8.04 -3.28 -20.04
N ILE A 81 7.23 -3.61 -19.04
CA ILE A 81 6.30 -4.75 -19.09
C ILE A 81 5.07 -4.38 -19.92
N GLN A 82 4.50 -3.19 -19.69
CA GLN A 82 3.36 -2.66 -20.42
C GLN A 82 3.52 -1.16 -20.58
N LYS A 83 3.20 -0.61 -21.75
CA LYS A 83 3.11 0.84 -21.96
C LYS A 83 1.89 1.18 -22.79
N ASN A 84 0.99 2.00 -22.22
CA ASN A 84 -0.27 2.41 -22.82
C ASN A 84 -0.35 3.91 -23.09
N GLY A 85 0.65 4.70 -22.70
CA GLY A 85 0.68 6.13 -22.98
C GLY A 85 1.76 6.89 -22.26
N ASP A 86 1.63 8.22 -22.28
CA ASP A 86 2.52 9.12 -21.57
C ASP A 86 2.33 8.99 -20.05
N SER A 87 3.42 9.07 -19.29
CA SER A 87 3.40 8.97 -17.83
C SER A 87 2.65 10.12 -17.14
N THR A 88 2.41 11.22 -17.83
CA THR A 88 1.56 12.32 -17.33
C THR A 88 0.07 12.02 -17.41
N GLU A 89 -0.34 10.97 -18.15
CA GLU A 89 -1.73 10.59 -18.39
C GLU A 89 -2.04 9.15 -17.92
N LYS A 90 -1.04 8.45 -17.41
CA LYS A 90 -1.14 7.05 -17.00
C LYS A 90 -0.60 6.84 -15.61
N VAL A 91 -1.12 5.84 -14.93
CA VAL A 91 -0.55 5.35 -13.68
C VAL A 91 0.71 4.55 -13.99
N ASP A 92 1.83 4.93 -13.44
CA ASP A 92 3.09 4.18 -13.56
C ASP A 92 3.28 3.25 -12.36
N LEU A 93 2.96 1.96 -12.55
CA LEU A 93 3.22 0.89 -11.58
C LEU A 93 4.63 0.36 -11.77
N VAL A 94 5.43 0.33 -10.72
CA VAL A 94 6.81 -0.15 -10.73
C VAL A 94 6.96 -1.38 -9.84
N PHE A 95 7.33 -2.51 -10.45
CA PHE A 95 7.85 -3.67 -9.72
C PHE A 95 9.35 -3.48 -9.47
N ILE A 96 9.80 -3.78 -8.26
CA ILE A 96 11.22 -3.76 -7.90
C ILE A 96 11.64 -5.17 -7.46
N ALA A 97 12.76 -5.65 -7.99
CA ALA A 97 13.32 -6.93 -7.60
C ALA A 97 13.93 -6.87 -6.20
N GLU A 98 13.58 -7.82 -5.33
CA GLU A 98 14.18 -7.98 -4.01
C GLU A 98 14.52 -9.45 -3.77
N GLY A 99 15.77 -9.73 -3.38
CA GLY A 99 16.26 -11.09 -3.20
C GLY A 99 16.45 -11.87 -4.51
N TYR A 100 16.55 -11.21 -5.65
CA TYR A 100 16.92 -11.84 -6.92
C TYR A 100 18.39 -11.56 -7.22
N THR A 101 19.17 -12.62 -7.39
CA THR A 101 20.58 -12.53 -7.80
C THR A 101 20.71 -12.14 -9.28
N ALA A 102 21.94 -11.95 -9.75
CA ALA A 102 22.22 -11.64 -11.16
C ALA A 102 21.65 -12.69 -12.12
N ASP A 103 21.75 -13.97 -11.75
CA ASP A 103 21.26 -15.08 -12.57
C ASP A 103 19.74 -15.26 -12.52
N GLU A 104 19.07 -14.63 -11.57
CA GLU A 104 17.61 -14.69 -11.37
C GLU A 104 16.84 -13.53 -11.98
N GLN A 105 17.51 -12.60 -12.67
CA GLN A 105 16.85 -11.41 -13.22
C GLN A 105 15.82 -11.74 -14.32
N GLU A 106 16.01 -12.82 -15.09
CA GLU A 106 15.00 -13.27 -16.06
C GLU A 106 13.75 -13.82 -15.35
N LYS A 107 13.93 -14.54 -14.22
CA LYS A 107 12.84 -14.98 -13.35
C LYS A 107 12.06 -13.77 -12.85
N PHE A 108 12.74 -12.74 -12.33
CA PHE A 108 12.07 -11.52 -11.86
C PHE A 108 11.18 -10.88 -12.93
N VAL A 109 11.68 -10.74 -14.16
CA VAL A 109 10.89 -10.16 -15.27
C VAL A 109 9.69 -11.05 -15.61
N ALA A 110 9.84 -12.37 -15.55
CA ALA A 110 8.74 -13.32 -15.75
C ALA A 110 7.69 -13.20 -14.63
N ASP A 111 8.13 -13.06 -13.38
CA ASP A 111 7.27 -12.83 -12.23
C ASP A 111 6.51 -11.50 -12.35
N ALA A 112 7.19 -10.40 -12.68
CA ALA A 112 6.54 -9.09 -12.88
C ALA A 112 5.45 -9.15 -13.96
N LYS A 113 5.66 -9.87 -15.06
CA LYS A 113 4.64 -10.12 -16.09
C LYS A 113 3.46 -10.91 -15.53
N ARG A 114 3.73 -11.99 -14.80
CA ARG A 114 2.69 -12.84 -14.20
C ARG A 114 1.80 -12.04 -13.23
N PHE A 115 2.41 -11.21 -12.40
CA PHE A 115 1.67 -10.34 -11.46
C PHE A 115 0.90 -9.24 -12.17
N THR A 116 1.43 -8.68 -13.24
CA THR A 116 0.71 -7.73 -14.12
C THR A 116 -0.58 -8.34 -14.65
N GLU A 117 -0.50 -9.57 -15.17
CA GLU A 117 -1.71 -10.27 -15.67
C GLU A 117 -2.70 -10.59 -14.54
N ALA A 118 -2.22 -11.00 -13.36
CA ALA A 118 -3.09 -11.25 -12.20
C ALA A 118 -3.85 -9.98 -11.75
N LEU A 119 -3.17 -8.83 -11.70
CA LEU A 119 -3.80 -7.55 -11.36
C LEU A 119 -4.93 -7.22 -12.35
N PHE A 120 -4.61 -7.25 -13.64
CA PHE A 120 -5.59 -6.88 -14.68
C PHE A 120 -6.62 -7.96 -15.00
N ALA A 121 -6.50 -9.15 -14.43
CA ALA A 121 -7.58 -10.13 -14.39
C ALA A 121 -8.62 -9.81 -13.29
N THR A 122 -8.30 -8.93 -12.33
CA THR A 122 -9.13 -8.63 -11.16
C THR A 122 -9.89 -7.30 -11.35
N PRO A 123 -11.25 -7.29 -11.36
CA PRO A 123 -12.00 -6.04 -11.33
C PRO A 123 -11.75 -5.24 -10.03
N PRO A 124 -11.70 -3.89 -10.05
CA PRO A 124 -11.98 -3.02 -11.20
C PRO A 124 -10.78 -2.77 -12.13
N PHE A 125 -9.59 -3.27 -11.83
CA PHE A 125 -8.37 -3.05 -12.63
C PHE A 125 -8.52 -3.54 -14.09
N THR A 126 -9.31 -4.60 -14.31
CA THR A 126 -9.58 -5.15 -15.65
C THR A 126 -10.09 -4.08 -16.62
N THR A 127 -11.01 -3.22 -16.20
CA THR A 127 -11.60 -2.17 -17.03
C THR A 127 -10.68 -0.97 -17.22
N ARG A 128 -9.66 -0.84 -16.40
CA ARG A 128 -8.73 0.28 -16.36
C ARG A 128 -7.30 -0.11 -16.82
N ARG A 129 -7.12 -1.31 -17.36
CA ARG A 129 -5.80 -1.80 -17.79
C ARG A 129 -5.06 -0.81 -18.68
N ASN A 130 -5.78 -0.15 -19.59
CA ASN A 130 -5.19 0.82 -20.52
C ASN A 130 -4.81 2.17 -19.88
N ASP A 131 -5.15 2.36 -18.61
CA ASP A 131 -4.74 3.54 -17.84
C ASP A 131 -3.43 3.33 -17.08
N PHE A 132 -2.80 2.16 -17.24
CA PHE A 132 -1.54 1.83 -16.57
C PHE A 132 -0.39 1.62 -17.55
N ASN A 133 0.78 2.16 -17.21
CA ASN A 133 2.08 1.65 -17.62
C ASN A 133 2.63 0.75 -16.51
N VAL A 134 3.42 -0.26 -16.86
CA VAL A 134 4.04 -1.17 -15.90
C VAL A 134 5.50 -1.34 -16.21
N TRP A 135 6.33 -1.16 -15.20
CA TRP A 135 7.78 -1.21 -15.27
C TRP A 135 8.34 -2.25 -14.29
N ALA A 136 9.47 -2.85 -14.64
CA ALA A 136 10.19 -3.76 -13.76
C ALA A 136 11.63 -3.27 -13.61
N VAL A 137 12.02 -2.88 -12.39
CA VAL A 137 13.36 -2.40 -12.03
C VAL A 137 14.17 -3.56 -11.49
N CYS A 138 15.21 -3.94 -12.23
CA CYS A 138 16.10 -5.06 -11.91
C CYS A 138 17.17 -4.63 -10.89
N LEU A 139 16.88 -4.80 -9.61
CA LEU A 139 17.93 -4.77 -8.59
C LEU A 139 18.58 -6.14 -8.46
N VAL A 140 19.89 -6.16 -8.24
CA VAL A 140 20.65 -7.38 -8.04
C VAL A 140 21.02 -7.51 -6.57
N SER A 141 20.50 -8.55 -5.93
CA SER A 141 20.89 -8.95 -4.58
C SER A 141 22.12 -9.86 -4.62
N GLU A 142 22.94 -9.83 -3.57
CA GLU A 142 24.09 -10.74 -3.46
C GLU A 142 23.64 -12.16 -3.14
N GLU A 143 22.54 -12.31 -2.39
CA GLU A 143 21.93 -13.57 -2.04
C GLU A 143 20.47 -13.66 -2.49
N SER A 144 20.03 -14.86 -2.83
CA SER A 144 18.64 -15.16 -3.15
C SER A 144 17.79 -15.27 -1.89
N GLY A 145 16.59 -14.70 -1.90
CA GLY A 145 15.63 -14.79 -0.81
C GLY A 145 15.50 -13.51 0.00
N THR A 146 15.19 -13.65 1.29
CA THR A 146 14.94 -12.55 2.24
C THR A 146 15.23 -13.01 3.67
N ASP A 147 15.31 -12.06 4.60
CA ASP A 147 15.49 -12.38 6.01
C ASP A 147 14.27 -13.10 6.60
N VAL A 148 14.54 -14.10 7.42
CA VAL A 148 13.56 -14.79 8.26
C VAL A 148 14.13 -14.83 9.69
N SER A 149 14.10 -13.70 10.36
CA SER A 149 14.80 -13.48 11.65
C SER A 149 14.37 -14.48 12.72
N GLY A 150 13.09 -14.84 12.79
CA GLY A 150 12.58 -15.84 13.71
C GLY A 150 13.11 -17.27 13.47
N LYS A 151 13.74 -17.52 12.30
CA LYS A 151 14.41 -18.79 11.97
C LYS A 151 15.94 -18.65 11.95
N GLY A 152 16.49 -17.48 12.31
CA GLY A 152 17.92 -17.21 12.27
C GLY A 152 18.50 -17.16 10.84
N ILE A 153 17.66 -16.88 9.82
CA ILE A 153 18.07 -16.74 8.42
C ILE A 153 18.22 -15.26 8.12
N PHE A 154 19.41 -14.86 7.68
CA PHE A 154 19.76 -13.52 7.27
C PHE A 154 20.40 -13.55 5.90
N LYS A 155 19.99 -12.63 5.00
CA LYS A 155 20.37 -12.56 3.61
C LYS A 155 20.85 -11.17 3.23
N ASN A 156 21.93 -11.10 2.47
CA ASN A 156 22.40 -9.83 1.92
C ASN A 156 21.63 -9.51 0.64
N THR A 157 20.54 -8.77 0.79
CA THR A 157 19.64 -8.43 -0.31
C THR A 157 19.63 -6.92 -0.62
N ALA A 158 19.14 -6.55 -1.79
CA ALA A 158 19.23 -5.18 -2.30
C ALA A 158 18.42 -4.16 -1.49
N LEU A 159 17.33 -4.59 -0.85
CA LEU A 159 16.41 -3.73 -0.11
C LEU A 159 16.25 -4.14 1.36
N ASN A 160 17.03 -5.10 1.86
CA ASN A 160 17.01 -5.55 3.24
C ASN A 160 15.60 -5.95 3.73
N SER A 161 14.85 -6.65 2.90
CA SER A 161 13.51 -7.13 3.29
C SER A 161 13.58 -8.25 4.31
N GLY A 162 12.56 -8.35 5.17
CA GLY A 162 12.52 -9.39 6.18
C GLY A 162 11.13 -9.65 6.74
N TYR A 163 10.93 -10.87 7.16
CA TYR A 163 9.79 -11.32 7.94
C TYR A 163 9.94 -10.96 9.42
N TYR A 164 8.88 -11.20 10.18
CA TYR A 164 8.79 -10.92 11.63
C TYR A 164 8.76 -9.44 11.98
N THR A 165 8.33 -8.58 11.06
CA THR A 165 8.07 -7.17 11.39
C THR A 165 7.10 -7.08 12.56
N PHE A 166 7.50 -6.34 13.61
CA PHE A 166 6.76 -6.20 14.88
C PHE A 166 6.41 -7.53 15.57
N GLY A 167 7.20 -8.57 15.34
CA GLY A 167 7.01 -9.90 15.94
C GLY A 167 5.94 -10.76 15.25
N VAL A 168 5.38 -10.31 14.13
CA VAL A 168 4.41 -11.06 13.34
C VAL A 168 5.13 -11.84 12.25
N ASP A 169 5.12 -13.16 12.34
CA ASP A 169 5.92 -14.06 11.51
C ASP A 169 5.68 -13.94 10.00
N ARG A 170 4.47 -13.65 9.55
CA ARG A 170 4.09 -13.46 8.15
C ARG A 170 4.21 -12.01 7.65
N TYR A 171 4.47 -11.04 8.54
CA TYR A 171 4.54 -9.65 8.15
C TYR A 171 5.90 -9.36 7.54
N LEU A 172 5.89 -9.17 6.23
CA LEU A 172 7.06 -8.98 5.38
C LEU A 172 7.17 -7.51 5.01
N THR A 173 8.27 -6.85 5.37
CA THR A 173 8.52 -5.44 5.07
C THR A 173 9.99 -5.16 4.82
N THR A 174 10.31 -3.93 4.48
CA THR A 174 11.65 -3.38 4.54
C THR A 174 11.65 -1.98 5.15
N PRO A 175 12.60 -1.66 6.05
CA PRO A 175 12.78 -0.30 6.56
C PRO A 175 13.61 0.59 5.61
N ASP A 176 14.17 0.05 4.53
CA ASP A 176 15.11 0.76 3.65
C ASP A 176 14.43 1.59 2.56
N MET A 177 13.72 2.64 2.99
CA MET A 177 13.03 3.55 2.09
C MET A 177 13.94 4.30 1.14
N LYS A 178 15.18 4.56 1.56
CA LYS A 178 16.14 5.25 0.70
C LYS A 178 16.46 4.39 -0.51
N SER A 179 16.81 3.13 -0.31
CA SER A 179 17.15 2.20 -1.40
C SER A 179 15.96 1.97 -2.35
N ILE A 180 14.72 1.90 -1.81
CA ILE A 180 13.50 1.83 -2.64
C ILE A 180 13.40 3.07 -3.55
N ARG A 181 13.56 4.29 -3.01
CA ARG A 181 13.44 5.52 -3.80
C ARG A 181 14.60 5.69 -4.77
N ASP A 182 15.81 5.32 -4.35
CA ASP A 182 16.97 5.30 -5.23
C ASP A 182 16.81 4.28 -6.38
N ALA A 183 16.10 3.19 -6.16
CA ALA A 183 15.83 2.19 -7.20
C ALA A 183 14.98 2.75 -8.36
N VAL A 184 14.02 3.62 -8.06
CA VAL A 184 13.06 4.13 -9.04
C VAL A 184 13.42 5.51 -9.61
N TRP A 185 14.61 6.06 -9.31
CA TRP A 185 14.96 7.42 -9.70
C TRP A 185 14.93 7.68 -11.22
N ASN A 186 15.13 6.64 -12.03
CA ASN A 186 15.23 6.72 -13.49
C ASN A 186 14.01 6.12 -14.22
N VAL A 187 12.90 5.92 -13.51
CA VAL A 187 11.65 5.41 -14.07
C VAL A 187 10.47 6.23 -13.54
N PRO A 188 9.45 6.53 -14.36
CA PRO A 188 8.21 7.12 -13.85
C PRO A 188 7.56 6.20 -12.81
N CYS A 189 7.03 6.76 -11.72
CA CYS A 189 6.59 5.95 -10.60
C CYS A 189 5.48 6.64 -9.78
N ASP A 190 4.28 6.07 -9.81
CA ASP A 190 3.15 6.44 -8.95
C ASP A 190 2.90 5.42 -7.86
N ALA A 191 3.13 4.15 -8.14
CA ALA A 191 2.94 3.05 -7.20
C ALA A 191 4.11 2.06 -7.27
N ILE A 192 4.54 1.56 -6.11
CA ILE A 192 5.66 0.64 -5.95
C ILE A 192 5.18 -0.68 -5.41
N PHE A 193 5.62 -1.77 -6.03
CA PHE A 193 5.46 -3.11 -5.50
C PHE A 193 6.80 -3.86 -5.48
N LEU A 194 7.23 -4.29 -4.29
CA LEU A 194 8.43 -5.10 -4.12
C LEU A 194 8.08 -6.57 -4.34
N LEU A 195 8.63 -7.19 -5.38
CA LEU A 195 8.56 -8.63 -5.57
C LEU A 195 9.74 -9.28 -4.87
N ILE A 196 9.45 -10.11 -3.87
CA ILE A 196 10.45 -10.73 -3.00
C ILE A 196 10.60 -12.21 -3.40
N ASN A 197 11.82 -12.62 -3.73
CA ASN A 197 12.14 -13.94 -4.27
C ASN A 197 12.11 -15.02 -3.18
N THR A 198 10.93 -15.42 -2.77
CA THR A 198 10.71 -16.48 -1.78
C THR A 198 9.37 -17.15 -1.98
N ASP A 199 9.23 -18.40 -1.52
CA ASP A 199 7.99 -19.18 -1.50
C ASP A 199 7.22 -19.10 -0.17
N MET A 200 7.83 -18.49 0.85
CA MET A 200 7.18 -18.33 2.14
C MET A 200 6.04 -17.31 2.05
N TYR A 201 4.88 -17.65 2.60
CA TYR A 201 3.70 -16.77 2.62
C TYR A 201 3.99 -15.46 3.38
N GLY A 202 3.64 -14.31 2.80
CA GLY A 202 3.74 -13.01 3.43
C GLY A 202 3.54 -11.85 2.46
N GLY A 203 3.30 -10.70 3.01
CA GLY A 203 3.10 -9.45 2.29
C GLY A 203 2.90 -8.30 3.24
N GLY A 204 2.75 -7.12 2.69
CA GLY A 204 2.42 -5.88 3.40
C GLY A 204 2.13 -4.76 2.41
N GLY A 205 1.21 -3.86 2.76
CA GLY A 205 0.86 -2.73 1.91
C GLY A 205 0.60 -1.47 2.74
N MET A 206 1.33 -0.40 2.45
CA MET A 206 1.19 0.89 3.14
C MET A 206 0.83 1.98 2.13
N TYR A 207 -0.21 2.73 2.44
CA TYR A 207 -0.78 3.72 1.54
C TYR A 207 0.26 4.72 1.03
N ASN A 208 0.33 4.85 -0.30
CA ASN A 208 1.23 5.75 -1.03
C ASN A 208 2.70 5.66 -0.58
N PHE A 209 3.11 4.46 -0.16
CA PHE A 209 4.45 4.19 0.31
C PHE A 209 5.08 3.06 -0.50
N TYR A 210 4.74 1.82 -0.23
CA TYR A 210 4.98 0.66 -1.09
C TYR A 210 4.05 -0.49 -0.67
N ALA A 211 3.90 -1.47 -1.57
CA ALA A 211 3.45 -2.80 -1.20
C ALA A 211 4.54 -3.82 -1.49
N CYS A 212 4.48 -4.96 -0.83
CA CYS A 212 5.38 -6.08 -1.09
C CYS A 212 4.65 -7.41 -0.99
N GLY A 213 5.21 -8.40 -1.63
CA GLY A 213 4.72 -9.78 -1.57
C GLY A 213 5.73 -10.74 -2.18
N THR A 214 5.52 -12.02 -1.91
CA THR A 214 6.43 -13.10 -2.30
C THR A 214 6.17 -13.56 -3.72
N ALA A 215 7.20 -13.97 -4.45
CA ALA A 215 7.05 -14.35 -5.84
C ALA A 215 6.47 -15.77 -6.03
N ASP A 216 6.87 -16.73 -5.21
CA ASP A 216 6.67 -18.15 -5.50
C ASP A 216 5.59 -18.83 -4.64
N ASN A 217 4.97 -18.12 -3.70
CA ASN A 217 3.87 -18.70 -2.94
C ASN A 217 2.59 -18.84 -3.80
N PRO A 218 1.89 -19.98 -3.80
CA PRO A 218 0.70 -20.20 -4.62
C PRO A 218 -0.44 -19.19 -4.37
N ARG A 219 -0.51 -18.59 -3.18
CA ARG A 219 -1.51 -17.56 -2.82
C ARG A 219 -1.11 -16.15 -3.25
N THR A 220 0.11 -15.95 -3.69
CA THR A 220 0.64 -14.60 -3.93
C THR A 220 -0.17 -13.77 -4.93
N PRO A 221 -0.74 -14.31 -6.03
CA PRO A 221 -1.51 -13.46 -6.96
C PRO A 221 -2.70 -12.76 -6.28
N VAL A 222 -3.32 -13.41 -5.30
CA VAL A 222 -4.43 -12.83 -4.54
C VAL A 222 -3.91 -11.90 -3.45
N VAL A 223 -2.88 -12.32 -2.70
CA VAL A 223 -2.22 -11.48 -1.69
C VAL A 223 -1.66 -10.21 -2.33
N PHE A 224 -1.03 -10.32 -3.50
CA PHE A 224 -0.56 -9.16 -4.27
C PHE A 224 -1.66 -8.12 -4.50
N THR A 225 -2.82 -8.57 -4.97
CA THR A 225 -3.96 -7.67 -5.24
C THR A 225 -4.52 -7.04 -3.96
N HIS A 226 -4.53 -7.78 -2.85
CA HIS A 226 -4.92 -7.30 -1.53
C HIS A 226 -3.94 -6.22 -1.03
N GLU A 227 -2.64 -6.50 -0.98
CA GLU A 227 -1.62 -5.54 -0.52
C GLU A 227 -1.53 -4.30 -1.43
N PHE A 228 -1.75 -4.49 -2.73
CA PHE A 228 -1.86 -3.37 -3.65
C PHE A 228 -3.10 -2.51 -3.37
N GLY A 229 -4.21 -3.09 -2.93
CA GLY A 229 -5.38 -2.36 -2.45
C GLY A 229 -5.06 -1.40 -1.31
N HIS A 230 -4.29 -1.85 -0.31
CA HIS A 230 -3.80 -0.98 0.76
C HIS A 230 -2.91 0.14 0.24
N SER A 231 -1.87 -0.19 -0.49
CA SER A 231 -0.86 0.80 -0.88
C SER A 231 -1.33 1.78 -1.96
N PHE A 232 -2.17 1.34 -2.88
CA PHE A 232 -2.64 2.15 -4.00
C PHE A 232 -3.85 3.01 -3.63
N ALA A 233 -4.88 2.42 -3.01
CA ALA A 233 -6.16 3.07 -2.76
C ALA A 233 -6.46 3.35 -1.28
N GLY A 234 -5.54 3.03 -0.37
CA GLY A 234 -5.72 3.28 1.06
C GLY A 234 -6.84 2.45 1.69
N LEU A 235 -7.08 1.25 1.18
CA LEU A 235 -8.10 0.36 1.72
C LEU A 235 -7.66 -0.19 3.07
N ALA A 236 -8.58 -0.30 4.01
CA ALA A 236 -8.39 -1.01 5.28
C ALA A 236 -8.68 -2.49 5.12
N ASP A 237 -8.14 -3.30 6.04
CA ASP A 237 -8.60 -4.66 6.24
C ASP A 237 -10.04 -4.70 6.73
N GLU A 238 -10.87 -5.53 6.12
CA GLU A 238 -12.27 -5.71 6.47
C GLU A 238 -12.51 -6.91 7.42
N TYR A 239 -11.43 -7.62 7.81
CA TYR A 239 -11.51 -8.69 8.81
C TYR A 239 -11.33 -8.14 10.24
N PHE A 240 -11.84 -8.89 11.22
CA PHE A 240 -11.76 -8.57 12.65
C PHE A 240 -11.23 -9.73 13.51
N SER A 241 -11.03 -10.90 12.91
CA SER A 241 -10.42 -12.06 13.54
C SER A 241 -9.06 -12.31 12.89
N SER A 242 -7.99 -11.83 13.50
CA SER A 242 -6.64 -12.03 13.01
C SER A 242 -5.68 -12.13 14.19
N GLU A 243 -4.56 -12.83 13.99
CA GLU A 243 -3.44 -12.85 14.93
C GLU A 243 -2.78 -11.46 15.08
N VAL A 244 -3.09 -10.53 14.18
CA VAL A 244 -2.65 -9.13 14.19
C VAL A 244 -3.79 -8.25 14.73
N ALA A 245 -4.23 -8.51 15.96
CA ALA A 245 -5.23 -7.65 16.61
C ALA A 245 -4.54 -6.46 17.28
N TYR A 246 -4.45 -5.36 16.58
CA TYR A 246 -4.10 -4.05 17.18
C TYR A 246 -5.34 -3.51 17.91
N GLN A 247 -5.45 -3.74 19.21
CA GLN A 247 -6.65 -3.38 19.99
C GLN A 247 -6.95 -1.87 20.01
N ASP A 248 -5.97 -1.00 19.78
CA ASP A 248 -6.09 0.45 19.86
C ASP A 248 -5.77 1.15 18.52
N PHE A 249 -5.93 0.47 17.40
CA PHE A 249 -5.58 1.05 16.09
C PHE A 249 -6.52 2.18 15.69
N TYR A 250 -7.84 2.04 15.94
CA TYR A 250 -8.85 3.02 15.59
C TYR A 250 -9.47 3.70 16.82
N ASN A 251 -9.60 5.05 16.76
CA ASN A 251 -10.39 5.80 17.73
C ASN A 251 -11.84 5.87 17.27
N LEU A 252 -12.72 5.08 17.89
CA LEU A 252 -14.13 4.94 17.49
C LEU A 252 -14.99 6.21 17.63
N LYS A 253 -14.45 7.30 18.19
CA LYS A 253 -15.12 8.60 18.26
C LYS A 253 -15.01 9.39 16.96
N TYR A 254 -14.18 8.95 16.04
CA TYR A 254 -13.91 9.63 14.77
C TYR A 254 -14.10 8.67 13.59
N GLU A 255 -14.39 9.24 12.44
CA GLU A 255 -14.46 8.48 11.20
C GLU A 255 -13.06 8.08 10.74
N PRO A 256 -12.78 6.79 10.41
CA PRO A 256 -11.54 6.36 9.79
C PRO A 256 -11.32 7.09 8.47
N TRP A 257 -10.07 7.30 8.08
CA TRP A 257 -9.79 7.93 6.78
C TRP A 257 -9.95 6.93 5.63
N GLU A 258 -9.79 5.65 5.88
CA GLU A 258 -9.89 4.58 4.89
C GLU A 258 -11.32 4.52 4.31
N PRO A 259 -11.45 4.39 2.97
CA PRO A 259 -12.75 4.55 2.31
C PRO A 259 -13.73 3.40 2.51
N ASN A 260 -13.24 2.22 2.89
CA ASN A 260 -14.00 0.97 2.96
C ASN A 260 -14.36 0.51 4.38
N ILE A 261 -14.11 1.33 5.39
CA ILE A 261 -14.59 1.10 6.76
C ILE A 261 -15.21 2.38 7.33
N THR A 262 -16.10 2.25 8.31
CA THR A 262 -16.77 3.38 8.97
C THR A 262 -17.05 3.08 10.44
N THR A 263 -17.00 4.11 11.28
CA THR A 263 -17.53 4.11 12.65
C THR A 263 -18.97 4.63 12.71
N LEU A 264 -19.56 5.00 11.57
CA LEU A 264 -20.85 5.68 11.43
C LEU A 264 -20.87 7.14 11.92
N VAL A 265 -19.75 7.68 12.39
CA VAL A 265 -19.67 9.07 12.85
C VAL A 265 -19.88 10.04 11.68
N ASP A 266 -19.33 9.74 10.52
CA ASP A 266 -19.58 10.45 9.27
C ASP A 266 -19.77 9.47 8.09
N PHE A 267 -20.75 8.59 8.23
CA PHE A 267 -21.03 7.60 7.18
C PHE A 267 -21.44 8.25 5.84
N GLY A 268 -21.89 9.50 5.87
CA GLY A 268 -22.21 10.25 4.64
C GLY A 268 -21.01 10.43 3.71
N SER A 269 -19.79 10.50 4.24
CA SER A 269 -18.55 10.62 3.49
C SER A 269 -18.04 9.29 2.92
N LYS A 270 -18.67 8.16 3.26
CA LYS A 270 -18.27 6.82 2.86
C LYS A 270 -19.11 6.30 1.69
N TRP A 271 -19.61 5.08 1.76
CA TRP A 271 -20.38 4.43 0.68
C TRP A 271 -21.90 4.49 0.88
N LYS A 272 -22.41 5.37 1.73
CA LYS A 272 -23.84 5.50 2.00
C LYS A 272 -24.68 5.70 0.74
N ASP A 273 -24.16 6.46 -0.20
CA ASP A 273 -24.77 6.75 -1.50
C ASP A 273 -24.86 5.54 -2.45
N LEU A 274 -24.10 4.47 -2.19
CA LEU A 274 -24.17 3.23 -2.94
C LEU A 274 -25.27 2.28 -2.43
N LEU A 275 -25.93 2.62 -1.32
CA LEU A 275 -26.89 1.75 -0.67
C LEU A 275 -28.34 2.17 -1.00
N PRO A 276 -29.27 1.19 -1.15
CA PRO A 276 -30.70 1.48 -1.09
C PRO A 276 -31.08 2.21 0.19
N ALA A 277 -32.06 3.13 0.10
CA ALA A 277 -32.45 3.97 1.23
C ALA A 277 -33.00 3.19 2.43
N ASP A 278 -33.52 2.00 2.20
CA ASP A 278 -34.07 1.08 3.19
C ASP A 278 -33.07 0.05 3.72
N THR A 279 -31.78 0.16 3.37
CA THR A 279 -30.75 -0.74 3.88
C THR A 279 -30.62 -0.64 5.39
N PRO A 280 -30.81 -1.75 6.14
CA PRO A 280 -30.69 -1.75 7.59
C PRO A 280 -29.25 -1.46 8.05
N ILE A 281 -29.11 -0.64 9.10
CA ILE A 281 -27.81 -0.29 9.72
C ILE A 281 -27.88 -0.61 11.23
N PRO A 282 -27.10 -1.59 11.73
CA PRO A 282 -26.24 -2.53 10.97
C PRO A 282 -27.04 -3.46 10.05
N THR A 283 -26.39 -3.88 8.95
CA THR A 283 -26.97 -4.87 8.04
C THR A 283 -26.80 -6.27 8.63
N PRO A 284 -27.87 -7.08 8.74
CA PRO A 284 -27.76 -8.43 9.29
C PRO A 284 -27.01 -9.38 8.32
N LEU A 285 -26.23 -10.31 8.91
CA LEU A 285 -25.57 -11.39 8.17
C LEU A 285 -26.55 -12.53 7.92
N ASP A 286 -27.48 -12.35 7.01
CA ASP A 286 -28.48 -13.36 6.62
C ASP A 286 -28.49 -13.60 5.12
N ALA A 287 -29.25 -14.60 4.67
CA ALA A 287 -29.36 -14.98 3.27
C ALA A 287 -29.88 -13.85 2.35
N GLY A 288 -30.62 -12.87 2.92
CA GLY A 288 -31.16 -11.73 2.17
C GLY A 288 -30.15 -10.64 1.86
N HIS A 289 -29.05 -10.57 2.62
CA HIS A 289 -28.05 -9.49 2.58
C HIS A 289 -26.63 -9.95 2.22
N LYS A 290 -26.37 -11.25 2.32
CA LYS A 290 -25.04 -11.87 2.19
C LYS A 290 -24.21 -11.37 0.99
N ASP A 291 -24.84 -11.21 -0.18
CA ASP A 291 -24.15 -10.87 -1.43
C ASP A 291 -24.46 -9.42 -1.89
N LYS A 292 -24.93 -8.58 -0.98
CA LYS A 292 -25.29 -7.18 -1.26
C LYS A 292 -24.43 -6.22 -0.48
N ALA A 293 -24.25 -5.02 -1.04
CA ALA A 293 -23.65 -3.93 -0.29
C ALA A 293 -24.55 -3.56 0.90
N GLY A 294 -23.94 -3.27 2.03
CA GLY A 294 -24.63 -2.94 3.28
C GLY A 294 -23.69 -2.23 4.25
N VAL A 295 -23.96 -2.42 5.55
CA VAL A 295 -23.17 -1.87 6.66
C VAL A 295 -23.03 -2.95 7.72
N PHE A 296 -22.09 -3.86 7.50
CA PHE A 296 -21.88 -5.05 8.33
C PHE A 296 -20.93 -4.77 9.48
N GLU A 297 -21.33 -5.05 10.71
CA GLU A 297 -20.47 -4.84 11.87
C GLU A 297 -19.25 -5.78 11.86
N GLY A 298 -18.10 -5.24 12.22
CA GLY A 298 -16.80 -5.90 12.24
C GLY A 298 -15.94 -5.55 11.01
N GLY A 299 -14.70 -5.11 11.25
CA GLY A 299 -13.71 -4.68 10.29
C GLY A 299 -12.58 -3.94 11.00
N GLY A 300 -11.50 -3.61 10.30
CA GLY A 300 -10.39 -2.86 10.91
C GLY A 300 -9.86 -3.50 12.18
N TYR A 301 -9.77 -4.82 12.23
CA TYR A 301 -9.33 -5.64 13.37
C TYR A 301 -10.28 -5.62 14.59
N LEU A 302 -11.40 -4.90 14.54
CA LEU A 302 -12.38 -4.79 15.62
C LEU A 302 -13.68 -5.51 15.28
N SER A 303 -14.17 -6.35 16.20
CA SER A 303 -15.44 -7.06 16.02
C SER A 303 -16.67 -6.17 16.19
N LYS A 304 -16.52 -5.00 16.84
CA LYS A 304 -17.59 -4.04 17.11
C LYS A 304 -17.14 -2.61 16.92
N GLY A 305 -18.10 -1.74 16.54
CA GLY A 305 -17.90 -0.31 16.43
C GLY A 305 -17.26 0.15 15.11
N ILE A 306 -16.79 -0.78 14.30
CA ILE A 306 -16.38 -0.54 12.90
C ILE A 306 -17.25 -1.40 11.99
N TYR A 307 -17.59 -0.86 10.83
CA TYR A 307 -18.46 -1.50 9.86
C TYR A 307 -17.78 -1.54 8.50
N ARG A 308 -18.09 -2.58 7.71
CA ARG A 308 -17.58 -2.85 6.38
C ARG A 308 -18.70 -2.92 5.33
N PRO A 309 -18.41 -2.76 4.02
CA PRO A 309 -19.44 -2.64 2.98
C PRO A 309 -20.10 -3.96 2.59
N MET A 310 -19.40 -5.09 2.70
CA MET A 310 -19.90 -6.39 2.30
C MET A 310 -19.44 -7.50 3.25
N ASP A 311 -20.14 -8.64 3.20
CA ASP A 311 -19.69 -9.82 3.94
C ASP A 311 -18.41 -10.41 3.36
N HIS A 312 -18.27 -10.45 2.04
CA HIS A 312 -17.10 -10.95 1.32
C HIS A 312 -16.47 -9.84 0.49
N CYS A 313 -15.13 -9.70 0.56
CA CYS A 313 -14.36 -8.70 -0.16
C CYS A 313 -12.89 -9.13 -0.30
N MET A 314 -12.17 -8.59 -1.28
CA MET A 314 -10.72 -8.77 -1.42
C MET A 314 -9.99 -8.38 -0.12
N MET A 315 -10.45 -7.33 0.55
CA MET A 315 -9.85 -6.83 1.79
C MET A 315 -10.25 -7.62 3.04
N ARG A 316 -10.95 -8.76 2.88
CA ARG A 316 -11.35 -9.63 3.98
C ARG A 316 -10.93 -11.08 3.80
N ASP A 317 -11.35 -11.69 2.72
CA ASP A 317 -11.24 -13.13 2.47
C ASP A 317 -10.89 -13.48 1.02
N TYR A 318 -10.30 -12.49 0.32
CA TYR A 318 -9.85 -12.61 -1.06
C TYR A 318 -10.96 -12.85 -2.10
N ALA A 319 -12.19 -12.51 -1.78
CA ALA A 319 -13.28 -12.41 -2.74
C ALA A 319 -13.08 -11.19 -3.67
N PRO A 320 -13.86 -11.02 -4.74
CA PRO A 320 -13.80 -9.81 -5.55
C PRO A 320 -13.98 -8.53 -4.72
N PHE A 321 -13.33 -7.43 -5.13
CA PHE A 321 -13.50 -6.14 -4.47
C PHE A 321 -14.96 -5.73 -4.38
N CYS A 322 -15.40 -5.32 -3.20
CA CYS A 322 -16.73 -4.76 -2.96
C CYS A 322 -16.92 -3.42 -3.70
N PRO A 323 -18.15 -2.91 -3.86
CA PRO A 323 -18.40 -1.63 -4.55
C PRO A 323 -17.68 -0.43 -3.93
N ALA A 324 -17.53 -0.36 -2.60
CA ALA A 324 -16.81 0.73 -1.94
C ALA A 324 -15.31 0.68 -2.24
N CYS A 325 -14.68 -0.49 -2.14
CA CYS A 325 -13.29 -0.71 -2.51
C CYS A 325 -13.03 -0.43 -3.99
N SER A 326 -13.91 -0.91 -4.87
CA SER A 326 -13.83 -0.66 -6.32
C SER A 326 -13.91 0.82 -6.64
N ARG A 327 -14.82 1.57 -5.99
CA ARG A 327 -14.92 3.02 -6.14
C ARG A 327 -13.63 3.72 -5.72
N ALA A 328 -13.06 3.37 -4.58
CA ALA A 328 -11.82 3.98 -4.10
C ALA A 328 -10.65 3.74 -5.08
N ILE A 329 -10.53 2.53 -5.61
CA ILE A 329 -9.52 2.19 -6.63
C ILE A 329 -9.73 3.04 -7.89
N LEU A 330 -10.96 3.14 -8.40
CA LEU A 330 -11.27 3.92 -9.60
C LEU A 330 -10.98 5.40 -9.39
N GLN A 331 -11.35 5.97 -8.24
CA GLN A 331 -11.03 7.36 -7.89
C GLN A 331 -9.53 7.63 -7.85
N MET A 332 -8.73 6.67 -7.36
CA MET A 332 -7.27 6.81 -7.37
C MET A 332 -6.71 6.75 -8.79
N VAL A 333 -7.23 5.86 -9.64
CA VAL A 333 -6.84 5.84 -11.06
C VAL A 333 -7.20 7.16 -11.75
N ASP A 334 -8.42 7.67 -11.54
CA ASP A 334 -8.86 8.95 -12.10
C ASP A 334 -7.99 10.11 -11.62
N PHE A 335 -7.67 10.15 -10.33
CA PHE A 335 -6.77 11.17 -9.74
C PHE A 335 -5.38 11.17 -10.40
N LEU A 336 -4.82 9.99 -10.65
CA LEU A 336 -3.46 9.87 -11.23
C LEU A 336 -3.43 10.04 -12.76
N THR A 337 -4.58 9.97 -13.42
CA THR A 337 -4.71 10.13 -14.88
C THR A 337 -5.40 11.43 -15.30
N ASP A 338 -5.64 12.35 -14.35
CA ASP A 338 -6.35 13.64 -14.57
C ASP A 338 -7.72 13.48 -15.27
N LYS A 339 -8.49 12.44 -14.89
CA LYS A 339 -9.83 12.15 -15.46
C LYS A 339 -10.98 12.50 -14.54
#